data_64c61e08e26b85ffbd7762efb1724327
#
_entry.id   64c61e08e26b85ffbd7762efb1724327
#
_cell.length_a   1.000
_cell.length_b   1.000
_cell.length_c   1.000
_cell.angle_alpha   90.00
_cell.angle_beta   90.00
_cell.angle_gamma   90.00
#
_symmetry.space_group_name_H-M   'P 1'
#
loop_
_entity.id
_entity.type
_entity.pdbx_description
1 polymer ?
#
loop_
_entity_poly.entity_id
_entity_poly.type
_entity_poly.pdbx_seq_one_letter_code
_entity_poly.pdbx_strand_id
1 'polypeptide(L)'
;VESISYTIANYFGLNTELTKAISVGHDLGHSPFGHKGEKVLSEICERDLGFTFWHEKNGLNFVDNIEILEDDKGNQQNLNLTYAVRDGIISHCGEIDENSLRPRDEFIDLNIYSFPNQFSPYTWEACVVKIADKISYIGRDLEDAISLGILDNNLDELYELIPEIKGSSNKIINNTVLINN
;
A
#
# COMPACT_ATOMS: atom_id res chain seq x y z
N VAL A 1 -7.22 3.27 1.89
CA VAL A 1 -6.41 2.21 2.53
C VAL A 1 -6.73 2.10 4.02
N GLU A 2 -6.58 3.17 4.83
CA GLU A 2 -6.70 3.13 6.30
C GLU A 2 -8.06 2.60 6.78
N SER A 3 -9.17 3.06 6.23
CA SER A 3 -10.51 2.63 6.61
C SER A 3 -10.76 1.13 6.30
N ILE A 4 -10.30 0.67 5.14
CA ILE A 4 -10.44 -0.74 4.73
C ILE A 4 -9.60 -1.64 5.62
N SER A 5 -8.32 -1.30 5.79
CA SER A 5 -7.40 -2.08 6.61
C SER A 5 -7.83 -2.14 8.08
N TYR A 6 -8.34 -1.03 8.63
CA TYR A 6 -8.93 -1.00 9.97
C TYR A 6 -10.10 -1.97 10.10
N THR A 7 -11.03 -1.96 9.13
CA THR A 7 -12.20 -2.85 9.14
C THR A 7 -11.77 -4.32 9.13
N ILE A 8 -10.84 -4.68 8.26
CA ILE A 8 -10.33 -6.05 8.15
C ILE A 8 -9.59 -6.46 9.44
N ALA A 9 -8.69 -5.60 9.94
CA ALA A 9 -7.93 -5.88 11.15
C ALA A 9 -8.84 -6.05 12.37
N ASN A 10 -9.85 -5.19 12.51
CA ASN A 10 -10.82 -5.27 13.60
C ASN A 10 -11.64 -6.57 13.53
N TYR A 11 -12.06 -6.99 12.33
CA TYR A 11 -12.79 -8.24 12.12
C TYR A 11 -11.98 -9.46 12.55
N PHE A 12 -10.69 -9.49 12.26
CA PHE A 12 -9.79 -10.58 12.63
C PHE A 12 -9.19 -10.47 14.03
N GLY A 13 -9.53 -9.42 14.78
CA GLY A 13 -8.99 -9.22 16.13
C GLY A 13 -7.49 -8.86 16.16
N LEU A 14 -6.97 -8.27 15.08
CA LEU A 14 -5.59 -7.80 14.99
C LEU A 14 -5.42 -6.43 15.68
N ASN A 15 -4.18 -5.99 15.79
CA ASN A 15 -3.86 -4.69 16.38
C ASN A 15 -4.20 -3.55 15.40
N THR A 16 -5.36 -2.91 15.62
CA THR A 16 -5.85 -1.83 14.76
C THR A 16 -4.99 -0.57 14.79
N GLU A 17 -4.30 -0.27 15.90
CA GLU A 17 -3.40 0.88 15.99
C GLU A 17 -2.13 0.65 15.16
N LEU A 18 -1.58 -0.57 15.19
CA LEU A 18 -0.47 -0.94 14.31
C LEU A 18 -0.88 -0.87 12.84
N THR A 19 -2.05 -1.44 12.50
CA THR A 19 -2.60 -1.39 11.14
C THR A 19 -2.77 0.04 10.67
N LYS A 20 -3.32 0.92 11.50
CA LYS A 20 -3.49 2.34 11.21
C LYS A 20 -2.15 3.05 10.98
N ALA A 21 -1.17 2.82 11.86
CA ALA A 21 0.15 3.42 11.72
C ALA A 21 0.84 3.03 10.41
N ILE A 22 0.78 1.75 10.01
CA ILE A 22 1.30 1.28 8.73
C ILE A 22 0.53 1.92 7.57
N SER A 23 -0.81 1.93 7.62
CA SER A 23 -1.66 2.47 6.55
C SER A 23 -1.43 3.97 6.31
N VAL A 24 -1.18 4.75 7.36
CA VAL A 24 -0.90 6.19 7.23
C VAL A 24 0.48 6.42 6.64
N GLY A 25 1.44 5.55 6.99
CA GLY A 25 2.84 5.71 6.58
C GLY A 25 3.21 5.05 5.25
N HIS A 26 2.37 4.15 4.69
CA HIS A 26 2.79 3.26 3.60
C HIS A 26 3.29 4.01 2.36
N ASP A 27 2.64 5.09 1.96
CA ASP A 27 2.92 5.85 0.73
C ASP A 27 3.74 7.15 0.93
N LEU A 28 4.32 7.38 2.11
CA LEU A 28 5.11 8.59 2.38
C LEU A 28 6.31 8.78 1.44
N GLY A 29 6.81 7.70 0.89
CA GLY A 29 7.94 7.73 -0.04
C GLY A 29 7.56 7.90 -1.51
N HIS A 30 6.27 8.02 -1.84
CA HIS A 30 5.80 8.02 -3.22
C HIS A 30 6.32 9.23 -4.00
N SER A 31 6.69 8.98 -5.26
CA SER A 31 7.18 10.02 -6.16
C SER A 31 6.04 10.90 -6.70
N PRO A 32 6.30 12.16 -7.08
CA PRO A 32 5.35 12.94 -7.87
C PRO A 32 4.99 12.20 -9.16
N PHE A 33 3.72 12.29 -9.57
CA PHE A 33 3.16 11.64 -10.78
C PHE A 33 3.09 10.10 -10.71
N GLY A 34 3.00 9.53 -9.50
CA GLY A 34 2.78 8.11 -9.28
C GLY A 34 3.88 7.23 -9.88
N HIS A 35 3.53 6.01 -10.29
CA HIS A 35 4.48 5.04 -10.85
C HIS A 35 5.23 5.53 -12.11
N LYS A 36 4.65 6.48 -12.87
CA LYS A 36 5.35 7.11 -14.00
C LYS A 36 6.53 7.95 -13.53
N GLY A 37 6.32 8.75 -12.48
CA GLY A 37 7.38 9.54 -11.85
C GLY A 37 8.43 8.65 -11.20
N GLU A 38 8.01 7.59 -10.54
CA GLU A 38 8.90 6.59 -9.95
C GLU A 38 9.83 5.96 -10.97
N LYS A 39 9.29 5.54 -12.11
CA LYS A 39 10.10 5.00 -13.21
C LYS A 39 11.16 5.98 -13.69
N VAL A 40 10.79 7.25 -13.88
CA VAL A 40 11.73 8.29 -14.32
C VAL A 40 12.79 8.55 -13.25
N LEU A 41 12.41 8.62 -11.97
CA LEU A 41 13.36 8.76 -10.86
C LEU A 41 14.30 7.57 -10.77
N SER A 42 13.79 6.34 -10.94
CA SER A 42 14.61 5.13 -10.94
C SER A 42 15.67 5.17 -12.05
N GLU A 43 15.27 5.51 -13.29
CA GLU A 43 16.19 5.66 -14.43
C GLU A 43 17.28 6.73 -14.17
N ILE A 44 16.92 7.85 -13.54
CA ILE A 44 17.87 8.91 -13.17
C ILE A 44 18.81 8.43 -12.07
N CYS A 45 18.29 7.83 -11.01
CA CYS A 45 19.08 7.34 -9.89
C CYS A 45 20.05 6.23 -10.31
N GLU A 46 19.63 5.31 -11.17
CA GLU A 46 20.49 4.26 -11.70
C GLU A 46 21.63 4.84 -12.54
N ARG A 47 21.31 5.80 -13.43
CA ARG A 47 22.29 6.42 -14.30
C ARG A 47 23.32 7.29 -13.55
N ASP A 48 22.86 8.11 -12.63
CA ASP A 48 23.67 9.19 -12.04
C ASP A 48 24.21 8.84 -10.65
N LEU A 49 23.55 7.97 -9.91
CA LEU A 49 23.86 7.65 -8.50
C LEU A 49 24.17 6.17 -8.25
N GLY A 50 23.86 5.28 -9.18
CA GLY A 50 24.18 3.86 -9.11
C GLY A 50 23.27 3.05 -8.18
N PHE A 51 22.06 3.52 -7.88
CA PHE A 51 21.06 2.78 -7.13
C PHE A 51 19.67 2.90 -7.78
N THR A 52 18.82 1.89 -7.56
CA THR A 52 17.44 1.89 -8.02
C THR A 52 16.55 2.59 -6.99
N PHE A 53 15.76 3.57 -7.45
CA PHE A 53 14.74 4.23 -6.64
C PHE A 53 13.44 3.41 -6.67
N TRP A 54 12.82 3.19 -5.51
CA TRP A 54 11.42 2.75 -5.37
C TRP A 54 10.81 3.33 -4.09
N HIS A 55 9.49 3.56 -4.13
CA HIS A 55 8.82 4.39 -3.13
C HIS A 55 8.79 3.77 -1.73
N GLU A 56 8.71 2.45 -1.57
CA GLU A 56 8.67 1.80 -0.26
C GLU A 56 9.99 1.97 0.50
N LYS A 57 11.12 1.83 -0.19
CA LYS A 57 12.43 2.11 0.43
C LYS A 57 12.61 3.59 0.72
N ASN A 58 12.11 4.45 -0.16
CA ASN A 58 12.10 5.89 0.09
C ASN A 58 11.18 6.25 1.27
N GLY A 59 10.04 5.57 1.44
CA GLY A 59 9.15 5.69 2.59
C GLY A 59 9.86 5.36 3.90
N LEU A 60 10.63 4.27 3.92
CA LEU A 60 11.46 3.92 5.08
C LEU A 60 12.52 5.00 5.34
N ASN A 61 13.22 5.47 4.29
CA ASN A 61 14.19 6.56 4.41
C ASN A 61 13.54 7.86 4.92
N PHE A 62 12.31 8.12 4.50
CA PHE A 62 11.56 9.32 4.92
C PHE A 62 11.32 9.31 6.43
N VAL A 63 10.81 8.22 6.98
CA VAL A 63 10.50 8.11 8.42
C VAL A 63 11.74 7.93 9.30
N ASP A 64 12.83 7.40 8.76
CA ASP A 64 14.06 7.16 9.51
C ASP A 64 15.04 8.34 9.49
N ASN A 65 15.06 9.14 8.41
CA ASN A 65 16.12 10.11 8.17
C ASN A 65 15.64 11.52 7.80
N ILE A 66 14.48 11.66 7.15
CA ILE A 66 14.02 12.97 6.61
C ILE A 66 13.05 13.64 7.58
N GLU A 67 12.05 12.90 8.06
CA GLU A 67 11.08 13.42 9.01
C GLU A 67 11.67 13.40 10.41
N ILE A 68 11.88 14.58 10.95
CA ILE A 68 12.50 14.76 12.27
C ILE A 68 11.60 15.57 13.19
N LEU A 69 11.56 15.14 14.44
CA LEU A 69 10.85 15.82 15.53
C LEU A 69 11.86 16.30 16.56
N GLU A 70 11.49 17.36 17.26
CA GLU A 70 12.27 17.89 18.37
C GLU A 70 11.86 17.19 19.67
N ASP A 71 12.83 16.67 20.42
CA ASP A 71 12.60 16.11 21.75
C ASP A 71 12.42 17.22 22.82
N ASP A 72 12.07 16.83 24.04
CA ASP A 72 11.84 17.76 25.16
C ASP A 72 13.08 18.63 25.52
N LYS A 73 14.25 18.29 24.96
CA LYS A 73 15.53 19.00 25.17
C LYS A 73 15.95 19.84 23.97
N GLY A 74 15.14 19.86 22.92
CA GLY A 74 15.43 20.59 21.69
C GLY A 74 16.37 19.84 20.72
N ASN A 75 16.61 18.52 20.91
CA ASN A 75 17.40 17.74 19.98
C ASN A 75 16.52 17.16 18.87
N GLN A 76 17.04 17.19 17.66
CA GLN A 76 16.38 16.60 16.51
C GLN A 76 16.46 15.06 16.59
N GLN A 77 15.31 14.40 16.51
CA GLN A 77 15.15 12.94 16.56
C GLN A 77 14.32 12.49 15.35
N ASN A 78 14.58 11.30 14.84
CA ASN A 78 13.66 10.67 13.89
C ASN A 78 12.34 10.29 14.59
N LEU A 79 11.36 9.80 13.82
CA LEU A 79 10.05 9.40 14.36
C LEU A 79 10.12 8.23 15.35
N ASN A 80 11.27 7.57 15.48
CA ASN A 80 11.49 6.41 16.36
C ASN A 80 10.37 5.36 16.26
N LEU A 81 9.94 5.07 15.03
CA LEU A 81 8.90 4.09 14.77
C LEU A 81 9.35 2.67 15.14
N THR A 82 8.41 1.86 15.58
CA THR A 82 8.68 0.46 15.87
C THR A 82 9.08 -0.30 14.60
N TYR A 83 9.81 -1.41 14.79
CA TYR A 83 10.17 -2.29 13.68
C TYR A 83 8.95 -2.73 12.85
N ALA A 84 7.85 -3.10 13.51
CA ALA A 84 6.63 -3.56 12.84
C ALA A 84 6.02 -2.50 11.91
N VAL A 85 6.04 -1.22 12.29
CA VAL A 85 5.57 -0.11 11.43
C VAL A 85 6.51 0.08 10.26
N ARG A 86 7.83 0.14 10.51
CA ARG A 86 8.85 0.32 9.48
C ARG A 86 8.87 -0.82 8.47
N ASP A 87 8.74 -2.05 8.96
CA ASP A 87 8.60 -3.23 8.12
C ASP A 87 7.35 -3.17 7.26
N GLY A 88 6.21 -2.80 7.85
CA GLY A 88 4.96 -2.63 7.11
C GLY A 88 5.07 -1.58 6.00
N ILE A 89 5.79 -0.49 6.23
CA ILE A 89 6.04 0.55 5.21
C ILE A 89 6.86 0.00 4.04
N ILE A 90 7.95 -0.73 4.29
CA ILE A 90 8.81 -1.21 3.19
C ILE A 90 8.26 -2.44 2.45
N SER A 91 7.35 -3.19 3.07
CA SER A 91 6.83 -4.46 2.53
C SER A 91 5.39 -4.39 2.01
N HIS A 92 4.74 -3.20 2.00
CA HIS A 92 3.32 -3.10 1.65
C HIS A 92 3.03 -3.35 0.18
N CYS A 93 3.95 -3.00 -0.72
CA CYS A 93 3.75 -3.09 -2.16
C CYS A 93 4.10 -4.46 -2.76
N GLY A 94 3.82 -4.58 -4.02
CA GLY A 94 4.13 -5.72 -4.86
C GLY A 94 2.93 -6.61 -5.16
N GLU A 95 3.00 -7.28 -6.32
CA GLU A 95 1.96 -8.20 -6.73
C GLU A 95 1.89 -9.42 -5.78
N ILE A 96 0.68 -9.87 -5.51
CA ILE A 96 0.46 -11.11 -4.76
C ILE A 96 0.16 -12.17 -5.83
N ASP A 97 1.22 -12.84 -6.28
CA ASP A 97 1.11 -13.94 -7.25
C ASP A 97 0.77 -15.28 -6.60
N GLU A 98 0.74 -15.29 -5.26
CA GLU A 98 0.45 -16.49 -4.48
C GLU A 98 -1.03 -16.54 -4.06
N ASN A 99 -1.57 -17.76 -3.93
CA ASN A 99 -2.93 -18.00 -3.45
C ASN A 99 -3.15 -17.60 -1.97
N SER A 100 -2.09 -17.23 -1.26
CA SER A 100 -2.17 -16.80 0.14
C SER A 100 -1.02 -15.87 0.51
N LEU A 101 -1.35 -14.82 1.26
CA LEU A 101 -0.38 -13.94 1.89
C LEU A 101 -0.20 -14.35 3.35
N ARG A 102 1.06 -14.51 3.77
CA ARG A 102 1.42 -14.84 5.16
C ARG A 102 2.56 -13.96 5.64
N PRO A 103 2.58 -13.60 6.92
CA PRO A 103 3.75 -12.98 7.52
C PRO A 103 4.96 -13.94 7.41
N ARG A 104 6.15 -13.37 7.29
CA ARG A 104 7.38 -14.15 7.45
C ARG A 104 7.64 -14.42 8.93
N ASP A 105 8.32 -15.51 9.22
CA ASP A 105 8.68 -15.91 10.60
C ASP A 105 9.96 -15.21 11.10
N GLU A 106 10.82 -14.76 10.19
CA GLU A 106 12.15 -14.26 10.52
C GLU A 106 12.18 -12.74 10.63
N PHE A 107 12.84 -12.26 11.69
CA PHE A 107 13.27 -10.87 11.80
C PHE A 107 14.46 -10.63 10.85
N ILE A 108 14.40 -9.57 10.05
CA ILE A 108 15.45 -9.20 9.11
C ILE A 108 15.89 -7.74 9.31
N ASP A 109 17.13 -7.43 8.95
CA ASP A 109 17.53 -6.05 8.80
C ASP A 109 16.84 -5.43 7.56
N LEU A 110 16.06 -4.36 7.76
CA LEU A 110 15.31 -3.73 6.68
C LEU A 110 16.22 -3.09 5.61
N ASN A 111 17.50 -2.90 5.92
CA ASN A 111 18.48 -2.40 4.95
C ASN A 111 18.84 -3.41 3.85
N ILE A 112 18.56 -4.70 4.06
CA ILE A 112 18.86 -5.74 3.05
C ILE A 112 17.90 -5.74 1.87
N TYR A 113 16.79 -5.01 1.94
CA TYR A 113 15.88 -4.87 0.80
C TYR A 113 16.61 -4.25 -0.40
N SER A 114 16.62 -4.98 -1.49
CA SER A 114 17.29 -4.60 -2.75
C SER A 114 16.31 -4.27 -3.87
N PHE A 115 15.08 -4.76 -3.76
CA PHE A 115 13.99 -4.52 -4.71
C PHE A 115 12.62 -4.65 -4.01
N PRO A 116 11.55 -4.08 -4.60
CA PRO A 116 10.19 -4.18 -4.07
C PRO A 116 9.74 -5.63 -3.92
N ASN A 117 8.90 -5.91 -2.91
CA ASN A 117 8.31 -7.23 -2.65
C ASN A 117 9.32 -8.39 -2.45
N GLN A 118 10.55 -8.07 -2.05
CA GLN A 118 11.60 -9.10 -1.83
C GLN A 118 11.26 -10.05 -0.68
N PHE A 119 10.58 -9.55 0.34
CA PHE A 119 10.18 -10.33 1.52
C PHE A 119 8.70 -10.09 1.83
N SER A 120 8.02 -11.13 2.31
CA SER A 120 6.67 -10.97 2.89
C SER A 120 6.70 -10.04 4.11
N PRO A 121 5.61 -9.34 4.42
CA PRO A 121 5.50 -8.56 5.65
C PRO A 121 5.78 -9.41 6.91
N TYR A 122 6.21 -8.77 7.97
CA TYR A 122 6.51 -9.46 9.23
C TYR A 122 5.28 -9.70 10.11
N THR A 123 4.22 -8.89 9.95
CA THR A 123 3.00 -8.96 10.77
C THR A 123 1.76 -9.20 9.93
N TRP A 124 0.71 -9.75 10.54
CA TRP A 124 -0.60 -9.86 9.90
C TRP A 124 -1.20 -8.50 9.58
N GLU A 125 -0.97 -7.49 10.42
CA GLU A 125 -1.41 -6.13 10.21
C GLU A 125 -0.81 -5.54 8.91
N ALA A 126 0.46 -5.77 8.67
CA ALA A 126 1.12 -5.34 7.42
C ALA A 126 0.60 -6.11 6.21
N CYS A 127 0.30 -7.41 6.35
CA CYS A 127 -0.39 -8.19 5.31
C CYS A 127 -1.77 -7.61 4.98
N VAL A 128 -2.52 -7.21 6.01
CA VAL A 128 -3.84 -6.57 5.84
C VAL A 128 -3.71 -5.24 5.10
N VAL A 129 -2.73 -4.41 5.45
CA VAL A 129 -2.49 -3.13 4.75
C VAL A 129 -2.15 -3.37 3.29
N LYS A 130 -1.28 -4.34 2.98
CA LYS A 130 -0.90 -4.71 1.61
C LYS A 130 -2.11 -5.13 0.76
N ILE A 131 -3.07 -5.87 1.32
CA ILE A 131 -4.31 -6.23 0.62
C ILE A 131 -5.25 -5.03 0.52
N ALA A 132 -5.41 -4.27 1.60
CA ALA A 132 -6.31 -3.12 1.64
C ALA A 132 -5.90 -2.03 0.66
N ASP A 133 -4.61 -1.85 0.44
CA ASP A 133 -4.08 -0.95 -0.57
C ASP A 133 -4.58 -1.33 -1.97
N LYS A 134 -4.42 -2.58 -2.38
CA LYS A 134 -4.94 -3.08 -3.66
C LYS A 134 -6.46 -2.93 -3.79
N ILE A 135 -7.22 -3.28 -2.76
CA ILE A 135 -8.69 -3.14 -2.76
C ILE A 135 -9.10 -1.67 -2.94
N SER A 136 -8.34 -0.73 -2.37
CA SER A 136 -8.69 0.69 -2.40
C SER A 136 -8.71 1.30 -3.80
N TYR A 137 -7.95 0.75 -4.74
CA TYR A 137 -7.85 1.25 -6.12
C TYR A 137 -8.87 0.62 -7.07
N ILE A 138 -9.32 -0.61 -6.82
CA ILE A 138 -10.15 -1.39 -7.76
C ILE A 138 -11.35 -0.59 -8.29
N GLY A 139 -12.12 0.04 -7.40
CA GLY A 139 -13.30 0.77 -7.82
C GLY A 139 -12.98 2.02 -8.62
N ARG A 140 -11.91 2.71 -8.28
CA ARG A 140 -11.49 3.91 -9.01
C ARG A 140 -10.92 3.58 -10.38
N ASP A 141 -10.10 2.56 -10.47
CA ASP A 141 -9.53 2.09 -11.73
C ASP A 141 -10.62 1.64 -12.70
N LEU A 142 -11.68 1.00 -12.17
CA LEU A 142 -12.82 0.59 -12.96
C LEU A 142 -13.63 1.81 -13.49
N GLU A 143 -13.89 2.82 -12.64
CA GLU A 143 -14.53 4.07 -13.07
C GLU A 143 -13.72 4.77 -14.15
N ASP A 144 -12.41 4.86 -13.97
CA ASP A 144 -11.50 5.50 -14.92
C ASP A 144 -11.42 4.70 -16.23
N ALA A 145 -11.37 3.38 -16.18
CA ALA A 145 -11.36 2.51 -17.37
C ALA A 145 -12.65 2.68 -18.22
N ILE A 146 -13.80 2.79 -17.56
CA ILE A 146 -15.08 3.06 -18.23
C ILE A 146 -15.09 4.48 -18.83
N SER A 147 -14.67 5.48 -18.06
CA SER A 147 -14.69 6.88 -18.50
C SER A 147 -13.75 7.17 -19.67
N LEU A 148 -12.64 6.45 -19.73
CA LEU A 148 -11.64 6.52 -20.80
C LEU A 148 -12.00 5.63 -22.02
N GLY A 149 -13.09 4.86 -21.96
CA GLY A 149 -13.51 3.96 -23.03
C GLY A 149 -12.59 2.75 -23.23
N ILE A 150 -11.82 2.38 -22.20
CA ILE A 150 -10.96 1.18 -22.19
C ILE A 150 -11.85 -0.06 -21.95
N LEU A 151 -12.84 0.07 -21.08
CA LEU A 151 -13.89 -0.94 -20.85
C LEU A 151 -15.21 -0.46 -21.43
N ASP A 152 -15.91 -1.37 -22.08
CA ASP A 152 -17.30 -1.13 -22.49
C ASP A 152 -18.20 -0.97 -21.27
N ASN A 153 -19.27 -0.18 -21.42
CA ASN A 153 -20.30 -0.03 -20.39
C ASN A 153 -21.09 -1.32 -20.10
N ASN A 154 -20.78 -2.41 -20.82
CA ASN A 154 -21.35 -3.73 -20.58
C ASN A 154 -20.51 -4.46 -19.53
N LEU A 155 -20.96 -4.41 -18.28
CA LEU A 155 -20.31 -5.01 -17.12
C LEU A 155 -20.87 -6.40 -16.80
N ASP A 156 -21.45 -7.11 -17.78
CA ASP A 156 -22.07 -8.42 -17.55
C ASP A 156 -21.10 -9.42 -16.95
N GLU A 157 -19.85 -9.47 -17.42
CA GLU A 157 -18.82 -10.34 -16.86
C GLU A 157 -18.48 -9.97 -15.40
N LEU A 158 -18.44 -8.68 -15.07
CA LEU A 158 -18.21 -8.22 -13.70
C LEU A 158 -19.39 -8.56 -12.79
N TYR A 159 -20.62 -8.46 -13.29
CA TYR A 159 -21.83 -8.85 -12.57
C TYR A 159 -21.95 -10.36 -12.36
N GLU A 160 -21.32 -11.17 -13.21
CA GLU A 160 -21.18 -12.61 -12.99
C GLU A 160 -20.19 -12.94 -11.88
N LEU A 161 -19.11 -12.17 -11.78
CA LEU A 161 -18.08 -12.33 -10.74
C LEU A 161 -18.53 -11.81 -9.38
N ILE A 162 -19.29 -10.71 -9.36
CA ILE A 162 -19.77 -10.05 -8.14
C ILE A 162 -21.28 -9.76 -8.28
N PRO A 163 -22.14 -10.79 -8.06
CA PRO A 163 -23.59 -10.65 -8.24
C PRO A 163 -24.24 -9.57 -7.39
N GLU A 164 -23.63 -9.25 -6.24
CA GLU A 164 -24.09 -8.25 -5.28
C GLU A 164 -24.14 -6.83 -5.87
N ILE A 165 -23.28 -6.53 -6.85
CA ILE A 165 -23.25 -5.22 -7.53
C ILE A 165 -24.44 -5.04 -8.46
N LYS A 166 -25.05 -6.12 -8.96
CA LYS A 166 -26.16 -6.09 -9.93
C LYS A 166 -27.42 -5.39 -9.44
N GLY A 167 -27.59 -5.22 -8.12
CA GLY A 167 -28.76 -4.59 -7.49
C GLY A 167 -28.66 -3.08 -7.29
N SER A 168 -27.51 -2.47 -7.51
CA SER A 168 -27.36 -1.02 -7.37
C SER A 168 -27.91 -0.33 -8.59
N SER A 169 -29.00 0.45 -8.42
CA SER A 169 -29.74 1.13 -9.48
C SER A 169 -28.97 2.29 -10.17
N ASN A 170 -27.74 2.53 -9.81
CA ASN A 170 -26.88 3.53 -10.41
C ASN A 170 -25.84 2.88 -11.33
N LYS A 171 -25.81 3.31 -12.57
CA LYS A 171 -24.83 2.92 -13.60
C LYS A 171 -23.37 3.30 -13.27
N ILE A 172 -23.11 3.84 -12.11
CA ILE A 172 -21.79 4.21 -11.61
C ILE A 172 -21.46 3.20 -10.52
N ILE A 173 -20.45 2.37 -10.73
CA ILE A 173 -19.91 1.50 -9.71
C ILE A 173 -19.28 2.40 -8.65
N ASN A 174 -19.99 2.58 -7.56
CA ASN A 174 -19.50 3.36 -6.44
C ASN A 174 -18.46 2.53 -5.70
N ASN A 175 -17.28 3.09 -5.51
CA ASN A 175 -16.18 2.51 -4.74
C ASN A 175 -16.66 1.95 -3.38
N THR A 176 -17.58 2.64 -2.72
CA THR A 176 -18.19 2.21 -1.44
C THR A 176 -18.97 0.90 -1.58
N VAL A 177 -19.66 0.69 -2.68
CA VAL A 177 -20.43 -0.55 -2.92
C VAL A 177 -19.48 -1.72 -3.20
N LEU A 178 -18.43 -1.50 -4.00
CA LEU A 178 -17.41 -2.53 -4.28
C LEU A 178 -16.65 -2.97 -3.03
N ILE A 179 -16.36 -2.05 -2.13
CA ILE A 179 -15.59 -2.33 -0.90
C ILE A 179 -16.45 -3.01 0.17
N ASN A 180 -17.76 -2.72 0.21
CA ASN A 180 -18.66 -3.24 1.24
C ASN A 180 -19.31 -4.59 0.89
N ASN A 181 -19.13 -5.10 -0.32
CA ASN A 181 -19.61 -6.41 -0.77
C ASN A 181 -18.45 -7.37 -0.99
#